data_e46ab427cb611316d9761f1d6d3c6ed0
#
_entry.id   e46ab427cb611316d9761f1d6d3c6ed0
#
_cell.length_a   1.000
_cell.length_b   1.000
_cell.length_c   1.000
_cell.angle_alpha   90.00
_cell.angle_beta   90.00
_cell.angle_gamma   90.00
#
_symmetry.space_group_name_H-M   'P 1'
#
loop_
_entity.id
_entity.type
_entity.pdbx_description
1 polymer ?
#
loop_
_entity_poly.entity_id
_entity_poly.type
_entity_poly.pdbx_seq_one_letter_code
_entity_poly.pdbx_strand_id
1 'polypeptide(L)'
;SVERARLLDQTAQALMAQVQGGGLLGVVSLLGLSEPLLKDMARGTLAPDDGAALNRLAVARARFLINGVYVMSSDGTVVAHETQGTRSTGINLAFRPYFQQALRGAASVYAAIGSNTRERGLYYAAPLYESDTPSSAIIGAVMIKVGFASVDAQLASAGLPMLLLSPQGVAFASARPEW
;
A
#
# COMPACT_ATOMS: atom_id res chain seq x y z
N SER A 1 -6.10 -35.43 -2.22
CA SER A 1 -5.94 -36.07 -0.91
C SER A 1 -6.13 -35.01 0.19
N VAL A 2 -6.55 -35.42 1.37
CA VAL A 2 -6.80 -34.55 2.54
C VAL A 2 -5.55 -33.70 2.89
N GLU A 3 -4.38 -34.29 2.76
CA GLU A 3 -3.10 -33.64 3.03
C GLU A 3 -2.81 -32.46 2.05
N ARG A 4 -3.16 -32.63 0.77
CA ARG A 4 -3.07 -31.56 -0.23
C ARG A 4 -4.04 -30.40 0.07
N ALA A 5 -5.26 -30.72 0.49
CA ALA A 5 -6.24 -29.70 0.87
C ALA A 5 -5.79 -28.90 2.09
N ARG A 6 -5.22 -29.60 3.09
CA ARG A 6 -4.66 -28.97 4.30
C ARG A 6 -3.47 -28.05 4.00
N LEU A 7 -2.57 -28.48 3.11
CA LEU A 7 -1.41 -27.67 2.70
C LEU A 7 -1.85 -26.42 1.92
N LEU A 8 -2.84 -26.56 1.03
CA LEU A 8 -3.44 -25.43 0.31
C LEU A 8 -4.07 -24.42 1.25
N ASP A 9 -4.82 -24.89 2.24
CA ASP A 9 -5.47 -24.03 3.23
C ASP A 9 -4.42 -23.29 4.09
N GLN A 10 -3.40 -23.97 4.58
CA GLN A 10 -2.30 -23.38 5.34
C GLN A 10 -1.54 -22.32 4.53
N THR A 11 -1.25 -22.61 3.26
CA THR A 11 -0.55 -21.64 2.38
C THR A 11 -1.43 -20.44 2.07
N ALA A 12 -2.71 -20.66 1.80
CA ALA A 12 -3.67 -19.57 1.59
C ALA A 12 -3.80 -18.69 2.82
N GLN A 13 -3.89 -19.26 4.03
CA GLN A 13 -3.95 -18.52 5.29
C GLN A 13 -2.67 -17.71 5.54
N ALA A 14 -1.49 -18.29 5.27
CA ALA A 14 -0.21 -17.59 5.41
C ALA A 14 -0.09 -16.40 4.43
N LEU A 15 -0.49 -16.59 3.17
CA LEU A 15 -0.54 -15.52 2.17
C LEU A 15 -1.55 -14.43 2.53
N MET A 16 -2.73 -14.82 2.99
CA MET A 16 -3.74 -13.87 3.45
C MET A 16 -3.26 -13.07 4.66
N ALA A 17 -2.60 -13.69 5.61
CA ALA A 17 -2.00 -13.00 6.76
C ALA A 17 -0.93 -12.01 6.31
N GLN A 18 -0.10 -12.36 5.32
CA GLN A 18 0.89 -11.46 4.75
C GLN A 18 0.27 -10.29 3.96
N VAL A 19 -0.74 -10.56 3.14
CA VAL A 19 -1.46 -9.55 2.35
C VAL A 19 -2.29 -8.63 3.24
N GLN A 20 -3.01 -9.20 4.23
CA GLN A 20 -3.93 -8.42 5.09
C GLN A 20 -3.23 -7.65 6.20
N GLY A 21 -1.96 -7.90 6.40
CA GLY A 21 -1.49 -7.08 7.43
C GLY A 21 -0.11 -7.15 7.91
N GLY A 22 0.56 -8.10 8.05
CA GLY A 22 1.88 -8.00 8.69
C GLY A 22 2.13 -6.72 9.53
N GLY A 23 1.09 -6.06 10.00
CA GLY A 23 1.14 -4.75 10.65
C GLY A 23 1.13 -3.52 9.72
N LEU A 24 1.23 -3.68 8.38
CA LEU A 24 1.34 -2.53 7.46
C LEU A 24 0.05 -1.69 7.39
N LEU A 25 -1.10 -2.31 7.53
CA LEU A 25 -2.36 -1.57 7.61
C LEU A 25 -2.43 -0.71 8.89
N GLY A 26 -1.92 -1.23 10.00
CA GLY A 26 -1.74 -0.48 11.24
C GLY A 26 -0.73 0.65 11.11
N VAL A 27 0.40 0.41 10.44
CA VAL A 27 1.43 1.43 10.19
C VAL A 27 0.89 2.58 9.35
N VAL A 28 0.23 2.30 8.22
CA VAL A 28 -0.33 3.35 7.36
C VAL A 28 -1.44 4.12 8.06
N SER A 29 -2.26 3.45 8.88
CA SER A 29 -3.31 4.08 9.70
C SER A 29 -2.72 5.01 10.77
N LEU A 30 -1.65 4.59 11.42
CA LEU A 30 -0.97 5.41 12.41
C LEU A 30 -0.31 6.64 11.77
N LEU A 31 0.34 6.48 10.61
CA LEU A 31 0.91 7.61 9.86
C LEU A 31 -0.17 8.63 9.48
N GLY A 32 -1.34 8.17 9.02
CA GLY A 32 -2.45 9.04 8.65
C GLY A 32 -3.08 9.77 9.83
N LEU A 33 -3.01 9.17 11.01
CA LEU A 33 -3.58 9.76 12.22
C LEU A 33 -2.61 10.73 12.93
N SER A 34 -1.32 10.35 13.05
CA SER A 34 -0.42 10.94 14.05
C SER A 34 0.80 11.67 13.48
N GLU A 35 1.03 11.67 12.14
CA GLU A 35 2.24 12.29 11.59
C GLU A 35 1.97 13.73 11.07
N PRO A 36 2.37 14.78 11.83
CA PRO A 36 2.06 16.17 11.48
C PRO A 36 2.65 16.61 10.14
N LEU A 37 3.87 16.16 9.81
CA LEU A 37 4.53 16.57 8.56
C LEU A 37 3.76 16.11 7.32
N LEU A 38 3.13 14.93 7.37
CA LEU A 38 2.29 14.44 6.28
C LEU A 38 1.01 15.26 6.13
N LYS A 39 0.46 15.74 7.24
CA LYS A 39 -0.72 16.63 7.23
C LYS A 39 -0.37 17.96 6.58
N ASP A 40 0.77 18.53 6.91
CA ASP A 40 1.23 19.78 6.33
C ASP A 40 1.55 19.66 4.84
N MET A 41 2.10 18.52 4.41
CA MET A 41 2.27 18.23 2.99
C MET A 41 0.93 18.14 2.26
N ALA A 42 -0.04 17.43 2.82
CA ALA A 42 -1.36 17.28 2.20
C ALA A 42 -2.12 18.62 2.08
N ARG A 43 -1.91 19.53 3.04
CA ARG A 43 -2.47 20.89 3.02
C ARG A 43 -1.73 21.84 2.08
N GLY A 44 -0.53 21.48 1.62
CA GLY A 44 0.34 22.35 0.84
C GLY A 44 1.06 23.42 1.68
N THR A 45 1.07 23.30 3.00
CA THR A 45 1.80 24.20 3.91
C THR A 45 3.27 23.81 4.05
N LEU A 46 3.61 22.57 3.66
CA LEU A 46 4.97 22.06 3.59
C LEU A 46 5.30 21.68 2.15
N ALA A 47 6.50 22.02 1.69
CA ALA A 47 6.93 21.73 0.32
C ALA A 47 7.05 20.22 0.07
N PRO A 48 6.77 19.73 -1.15
CA PRO A 48 6.86 18.31 -1.50
C PRO A 48 8.27 17.72 -1.34
N ASP A 49 9.28 18.54 -1.38
CA ASP A 49 10.71 18.20 -1.25
C ASP A 49 11.28 18.57 0.13
N ASP A 50 10.43 18.85 1.11
CA ASP A 50 10.89 19.10 2.48
C ASP A 50 11.72 17.94 3.01
N GLY A 51 12.96 18.23 3.39
CA GLY A 51 13.93 17.23 3.77
C GLY A 51 13.56 16.47 5.06
N ALA A 52 12.92 17.13 6.02
CA ALA A 52 12.51 16.51 7.28
C ALA A 52 11.35 15.52 7.04
N ALA A 53 10.37 15.92 6.25
CA ALA A 53 9.24 15.07 5.90
C ALA A 53 9.67 13.89 5.03
N LEU A 54 10.48 14.09 4.00
CA LEU A 54 11.01 13.01 3.17
C LEU A 54 11.87 12.04 3.98
N ASN A 55 12.64 12.53 4.94
CA ASN A 55 13.40 11.66 5.84
C ASN A 55 12.50 10.77 6.72
N ARG A 56 11.35 11.29 7.19
CA ARG A 56 10.33 10.48 7.89
C ARG A 56 9.79 9.35 7.02
N LEU A 57 9.46 9.67 5.77
CA LEU A 57 9.00 8.66 4.80
C LEU A 57 10.10 7.65 4.49
N ALA A 58 11.35 8.08 4.33
CA ALA A 58 12.49 7.20 4.07
C ALA A 58 12.76 6.24 5.24
N VAL A 59 12.67 6.73 6.49
CA VAL A 59 12.79 5.88 7.69
C VAL A 59 11.69 4.84 7.73
N ALA A 60 10.43 5.22 7.47
CA ALA A 60 9.32 4.29 7.41
C ALA A 60 9.54 3.23 6.32
N ARG A 61 9.95 3.65 5.12
CA ARG A 61 10.25 2.74 4.00
C ARG A 61 11.34 1.72 4.38
N ALA A 62 12.43 2.19 4.93
CA ALA A 62 13.57 1.32 5.28
C ALA A 62 13.23 0.36 6.43
N ARG A 63 12.52 0.84 7.47
CA ARG A 63 12.18 0.04 8.66
C ARG A 63 11.18 -1.07 8.37
N PHE A 64 10.24 -0.83 7.46
CA PHE A 64 9.17 -1.78 7.13
C PHE A 64 9.42 -2.53 5.82
N LEU A 65 10.59 -2.37 5.19
CA LEU A 65 10.99 -3.04 3.95
C LEU A 65 9.95 -2.88 2.83
N ILE A 66 9.42 -1.68 2.69
CA ILE A 66 8.40 -1.32 1.69
C ILE A 66 9.02 -0.61 0.49
N ASN A 67 8.34 -0.64 -0.66
CA ASN A 67 8.84 -0.08 -1.91
C ASN A 67 8.60 1.43 -2.02
N GLY A 68 7.59 1.95 -1.36
CA GLY A 68 7.30 3.37 -1.37
C GLY A 68 6.26 3.79 -0.35
N VAL A 69 6.35 5.05 0.07
CA VAL A 69 5.35 5.74 0.90
C VAL A 69 4.91 6.99 0.16
N TYR A 70 3.61 7.22 0.09
CA TYR A 70 2.99 8.27 -0.69
C TYR A 70 2.04 9.08 0.18
N VAL A 71 2.02 10.39 -0.01
CA VAL A 71 1.03 11.29 0.59
C VAL A 71 0.19 11.89 -0.53
N MET A 72 -1.12 11.83 -0.38
CA MET A 72 -2.07 12.37 -1.34
C MET A 72 -2.93 13.43 -0.67
N SER A 73 -3.15 14.55 -1.35
CA SER A 73 -4.12 15.57 -0.99
C SER A 73 -5.56 15.08 -1.18
N SER A 74 -6.52 15.85 -0.71
CA SER A 74 -7.95 15.48 -0.75
C SER A 74 -8.52 15.29 -2.16
N ASP A 75 -7.89 15.86 -3.18
CA ASP A 75 -8.24 15.68 -4.60
C ASP A 75 -7.59 14.45 -5.25
N GLY A 76 -6.75 13.71 -4.52
CA GLY A 76 -6.07 12.51 -5.00
C GLY A 76 -4.73 12.76 -5.68
N THR A 77 -4.22 13.98 -5.66
CA THR A 77 -2.88 14.29 -6.18
C THR A 77 -1.81 13.81 -5.21
N VAL A 78 -0.81 13.09 -5.72
CA VAL A 78 0.38 12.72 -4.96
C VAL A 78 1.21 13.97 -4.71
N VAL A 79 1.21 14.45 -3.49
CA VAL A 79 1.93 15.69 -3.09
C VAL A 79 3.33 15.41 -2.57
N ALA A 80 3.57 14.22 -2.02
CA ALA A 80 4.90 13.80 -1.59
C ALA A 80 5.06 12.29 -1.71
N HIS A 81 6.28 11.85 -1.92
CA HIS A 81 6.55 10.45 -2.10
C HIS A 81 8.04 10.13 -1.89
N GLU A 82 8.27 9.04 -1.18
CA GLU A 82 9.59 8.45 -0.99
C GLU A 82 9.60 7.02 -1.53
N THR A 83 10.49 6.75 -2.49
CA THR A 83 10.61 5.44 -3.15
C THR A 83 12.04 5.21 -3.64
N GLN A 84 12.37 3.96 -3.92
CA GLN A 84 13.60 3.58 -4.63
C GLN A 84 13.48 3.67 -6.16
N GLY A 85 12.33 4.05 -6.68
CA GLY A 85 12.04 4.06 -8.12
C GLY A 85 11.61 5.41 -8.66
N THR A 86 10.75 5.37 -9.68
CA THR A 86 10.24 6.54 -10.38
C THR A 86 9.35 7.39 -9.46
N ARG A 87 9.58 8.69 -9.43
CA ARG A 87 8.74 9.64 -8.67
C ARG A 87 7.35 9.75 -9.28
N SER A 88 6.35 9.83 -8.39
CA SER A 88 4.93 9.94 -8.76
C SER A 88 4.29 11.26 -8.31
N THR A 89 5.09 12.21 -7.82
CA THR A 89 4.60 13.52 -7.38
C THR A 89 3.91 14.26 -8.53
N GLY A 90 2.73 14.79 -8.27
CA GLY A 90 1.89 15.46 -9.26
C GLY A 90 0.92 14.54 -10.01
N ILE A 91 1.05 13.22 -9.88
CA ILE A 91 0.09 12.28 -10.48
C ILE A 91 -1.19 12.27 -9.66
N ASN A 92 -2.35 12.30 -10.34
CA ASN A 92 -3.64 12.17 -9.69
C ASN A 92 -4.11 10.71 -9.68
N LEU A 93 -4.44 10.20 -8.50
CA LEU A 93 -4.88 8.84 -8.25
C LEU A 93 -6.29 8.78 -7.65
N ALA A 94 -7.09 9.83 -7.81
CA ALA A 94 -8.45 9.92 -7.27
C ALA A 94 -9.37 8.76 -7.72
N PHE A 95 -9.12 8.19 -8.90
CA PHE A 95 -9.88 7.06 -9.45
C PHE A 95 -9.58 5.72 -8.76
N ARG A 96 -8.53 5.63 -7.96
CA ARG A 96 -8.12 4.38 -7.31
C ARG A 96 -9.05 4.02 -6.16
N PRO A 97 -9.52 2.75 -6.09
CA PRO A 97 -10.42 2.30 -5.03
C PRO A 97 -9.87 2.51 -3.62
N TYR A 98 -8.57 2.29 -3.41
CA TYR A 98 -7.94 2.48 -2.10
C TYR A 98 -7.99 3.95 -1.64
N PHE A 99 -7.82 4.91 -2.55
CA PHE A 99 -7.95 6.33 -2.24
C PHE A 99 -9.40 6.69 -1.91
N GLN A 100 -10.35 6.22 -2.71
CA GLN A 100 -11.78 6.46 -2.47
C GLN A 100 -12.25 5.88 -1.13
N GLN A 101 -11.73 4.72 -0.74
CA GLN A 101 -12.02 4.13 0.57
C GLN A 101 -11.39 4.94 1.70
N ALA A 102 -10.15 5.41 1.54
CA ALA A 102 -9.50 6.27 2.52
C ALA A 102 -10.30 7.55 2.77
N LEU A 103 -10.81 8.22 1.74
CA LEU A 103 -11.66 9.40 1.89
C LEU A 103 -13.01 9.12 2.60
N ARG A 104 -13.44 7.87 2.66
CA ARG A 104 -14.61 7.42 3.43
C ARG A 104 -14.27 6.99 4.85
N GLY A 105 -13.03 7.17 5.29
CA GLY A 105 -12.57 6.81 6.63
C GLY A 105 -12.10 5.36 6.78
N ALA A 106 -11.96 4.60 5.69
CA ALA A 106 -11.58 3.20 5.74
C ALA A 106 -10.12 2.99 5.30
N ALA A 107 -9.32 2.36 6.15
CA ALA A 107 -8.04 1.79 5.73
C ALA A 107 -8.28 0.52 4.92
N SER A 108 -7.49 0.30 3.87
CA SER A 108 -7.67 -0.82 2.95
C SER A 108 -6.39 -1.30 2.30
N VAL A 109 -6.44 -2.53 1.80
CA VAL A 109 -5.40 -3.14 0.95
C VAL A 109 -5.98 -3.39 -0.43
N TYR A 110 -5.22 -3.03 -1.46
CA TYR A 110 -5.63 -3.20 -2.83
C TYR A 110 -4.48 -3.72 -3.69
N ALA A 111 -4.71 -4.80 -4.44
CA ALA A 111 -3.76 -5.31 -5.41
C ALA A 111 -3.97 -4.62 -6.76
N ALA A 112 -2.93 -4.03 -7.33
CA ALA A 112 -3.01 -3.34 -8.61
C ALA A 112 -1.69 -3.33 -9.36
N ILE A 113 -1.77 -3.04 -10.67
CA ILE A 113 -0.63 -2.63 -11.47
C ILE A 113 -0.46 -1.12 -11.32
N GLY A 114 0.74 -0.69 -10.95
CA GLY A 114 1.06 0.72 -10.79
C GLY A 114 0.88 1.50 -12.11
N SER A 115 0.16 2.61 -12.06
CA SER A 115 -0.11 3.42 -13.25
C SER A 115 1.16 3.96 -13.89
N ASN A 116 2.15 4.29 -13.07
CA ASN A 116 3.41 4.87 -13.50
C ASN A 116 4.51 3.83 -13.67
N THR A 117 4.64 2.88 -12.73
CA THR A 117 5.72 1.90 -12.73
C THR A 117 5.43 0.68 -13.57
N ARG A 118 4.16 0.43 -13.92
CA ARG A 118 3.68 -0.79 -14.60
C ARG A 118 3.99 -2.09 -13.83
N GLU A 119 4.41 -1.97 -12.57
CA GLU A 119 4.72 -3.09 -11.69
C GLU A 119 3.50 -3.51 -10.86
N ARG A 120 3.41 -4.81 -10.61
CA ARG A 120 2.43 -5.36 -9.66
C ARG A 120 2.76 -4.91 -8.25
N GLY A 121 1.76 -4.51 -7.48
CA GLY A 121 1.95 -4.10 -6.10
C GLY A 121 0.71 -4.29 -5.24
N LEU A 122 0.96 -4.42 -3.94
CA LEU A 122 -0.04 -4.26 -2.89
C LEU A 122 0.02 -2.82 -2.38
N TYR A 123 -1.12 -2.18 -2.35
CA TYR A 123 -1.28 -0.79 -1.93
C TYR A 123 -2.10 -0.76 -0.64
N TYR A 124 -1.44 -0.37 0.45
CA TYR A 124 -2.07 -0.17 1.76
C TYR A 124 -2.34 1.31 1.90
N ALA A 125 -3.58 1.70 2.06
CA ALA A 125 -3.96 3.10 2.18
C ALA A 125 -4.81 3.34 3.42
N ALA A 126 -4.67 4.53 4.00
CA ALA A 126 -5.46 4.98 5.14
C ALA A 126 -5.79 6.46 5.01
N PRO A 127 -6.86 6.92 5.66
CA PRO A 127 -7.17 8.33 5.78
C PRO A 127 -6.04 9.11 6.40
N LEU A 128 -5.82 10.32 5.90
CA LEU A 128 -4.99 11.33 6.53
C LEU A 128 -5.93 12.32 7.22
N TYR A 129 -5.91 12.31 8.54
CA TYR A 129 -6.80 13.13 9.37
C TYR A 129 -6.19 14.50 9.67
N GLU A 130 -7.04 15.50 9.80
CA GLU A 130 -6.62 16.87 10.12
C GLU A 130 -5.97 16.98 11.50
N SER A 131 -6.47 16.23 12.48
CA SER A 131 -5.90 16.13 13.83
C SER A 131 -5.65 14.67 14.21
N ASP A 132 -5.13 14.44 15.41
CA ASP A 132 -4.84 13.10 15.93
C ASP A 132 -6.11 12.36 16.43
N THR A 133 -7.25 12.71 15.86
CA THR A 133 -8.56 12.17 16.22
C THR A 133 -9.26 11.62 15.00
N PRO A 134 -9.67 10.33 15.00
CA PRO A 134 -10.36 9.71 13.85
C PRO A 134 -11.71 10.35 13.48
N SER A 135 -12.27 11.18 14.37
CA SER A 135 -13.49 11.95 14.11
C SER A 135 -13.23 13.32 13.45
N SER A 136 -11.97 13.70 13.26
CA SER A 136 -11.62 14.93 12.55
C SER A 136 -11.81 14.80 11.05
N ALA A 137 -11.74 15.92 10.32
CA ALA A 137 -11.86 15.93 8.87
C ALA A 137 -10.75 15.10 8.22
N ILE A 138 -11.08 14.47 7.10
CA ILE A 138 -10.10 13.76 6.26
C ILE A 138 -9.58 14.76 5.22
N ILE A 139 -8.27 15.02 5.24
CA ILE A 139 -7.59 16.01 4.39
C ILE A 139 -6.80 15.36 3.24
N GLY A 140 -6.81 14.04 3.16
CA GLY A 140 -6.09 13.30 2.13
C GLY A 140 -5.95 11.83 2.48
N ALA A 141 -4.92 11.20 1.95
CA ALA A 141 -4.60 9.81 2.25
C ALA A 141 -3.08 9.59 2.32
N VAL A 142 -2.68 8.62 3.10
CA VAL A 142 -1.33 8.06 3.08
C VAL A 142 -1.39 6.66 2.51
N MET A 143 -0.40 6.27 1.71
CA MET A 143 -0.35 4.99 1.02
C MET A 143 1.04 4.39 1.10
N ILE A 144 1.09 3.08 1.28
CA ILE A 144 2.30 2.26 1.25
C ILE A 144 2.20 1.30 0.06
N LYS A 145 3.25 1.23 -0.76
CA LYS A 145 3.39 0.24 -1.83
C LYS A 145 4.35 -0.86 -1.41
N VAL A 146 3.91 -2.12 -1.60
CA VAL A 146 4.74 -3.32 -1.46
C VAL A 146 4.74 -4.08 -2.77
N GLY A 147 5.91 -4.46 -3.27
CA GLY A 147 6.05 -5.27 -4.48
C GLY A 147 5.68 -6.74 -4.24
N PHE A 148 5.39 -7.45 -5.32
CA PHE A 148 4.96 -8.85 -5.27
C PHE A 148 6.11 -9.87 -5.16
N ALA A 149 7.38 -9.46 -5.19
CA ALA A 149 8.51 -10.40 -5.19
C ALA A 149 8.49 -11.40 -4.03
N SER A 150 8.10 -10.96 -2.83
CA SER A 150 7.97 -11.83 -1.66
C SER A 150 6.78 -12.80 -1.77
N VAL A 151 5.69 -12.35 -2.36
CA VAL A 151 4.49 -13.18 -2.61
C VAL A 151 4.80 -14.23 -3.67
N ASP A 152 5.44 -13.84 -4.78
CA ASP A 152 5.87 -14.75 -5.83
C ASP A 152 6.83 -15.83 -5.29
N ALA A 153 7.80 -15.45 -4.45
CA ALA A 153 8.73 -16.39 -3.82
C ALA A 153 8.02 -17.41 -2.91
N GLN A 154 7.03 -16.98 -2.14
CA GLN A 154 6.24 -17.88 -1.28
C GLN A 154 5.37 -18.83 -2.11
N LEU A 155 4.71 -18.35 -3.15
CA LEU A 155 3.93 -19.21 -4.06
C LEU A 155 4.82 -20.25 -4.71
N ALA A 156 5.99 -19.86 -5.21
CA ALA A 156 6.97 -20.78 -5.80
C ALA A 156 7.44 -21.84 -4.79
N SER A 157 7.70 -21.45 -3.54
CA SER A 157 8.17 -22.37 -2.50
C SER A 157 7.13 -23.37 -2.03
N ALA A 158 5.84 -23.08 -2.23
CA ALA A 158 4.75 -23.97 -1.85
C ALA A 158 4.70 -25.28 -2.69
N GLY A 159 5.39 -25.33 -3.85
CA GLY A 159 5.46 -26.52 -4.71
C GLY A 159 4.14 -26.94 -5.33
N LEU A 160 3.11 -26.11 -5.28
CA LEU A 160 1.77 -26.34 -5.79
C LEU A 160 1.43 -25.32 -6.88
N PRO A 161 0.64 -25.71 -7.91
CA PRO A 161 0.15 -24.78 -8.91
C PRO A 161 -0.90 -23.86 -8.26
N MET A 162 -0.51 -22.63 -7.97
CA MET A 162 -1.35 -21.63 -7.29
C MET A 162 -1.36 -20.32 -8.07
N LEU A 163 -2.51 -19.65 -8.04
CA LEU A 163 -2.72 -18.32 -8.59
C LEU A 163 -3.34 -17.42 -7.52
N LEU A 164 -2.83 -16.20 -7.40
CA LEU A 164 -3.49 -15.14 -6.66
C LEU A 164 -4.28 -14.29 -7.66
N LEU A 165 -5.59 -14.24 -7.48
CA LEU A 165 -6.49 -13.47 -8.35
C LEU A 165 -7.01 -12.24 -7.62
N SER A 166 -7.23 -11.16 -8.38
CA SER A 166 -8.03 -10.04 -7.89
C SER A 166 -9.52 -10.44 -7.81
N PRO A 167 -10.37 -9.65 -7.12
CA PRO A 167 -11.81 -9.86 -7.13
C PRO A 167 -12.44 -9.85 -8.55
N GLN A 168 -11.75 -9.26 -9.53
CA GLN A 168 -12.16 -9.20 -10.94
C GLN A 168 -11.59 -10.38 -11.76
N GLY A 169 -10.93 -11.35 -11.12
CA GLY A 169 -10.37 -12.52 -11.79
C GLY A 169 -9.04 -12.30 -12.52
N VAL A 170 -8.37 -11.16 -12.29
CA VAL A 170 -7.06 -10.89 -12.87
C VAL A 170 -5.99 -11.60 -12.04
N ALA A 171 -5.10 -12.36 -12.69
CA ALA A 171 -3.96 -13.01 -12.03
C ALA A 171 -2.91 -11.98 -11.63
N PHE A 172 -2.61 -11.90 -10.33
CA PHE A 172 -1.60 -11.01 -9.77
C PHE A 172 -0.28 -11.70 -9.46
N ALA A 173 -0.33 -12.95 -9.04
CA ALA A 173 0.85 -13.74 -8.74
C ALA A 173 0.59 -15.22 -9.09
N SER A 174 1.63 -15.93 -9.44
CA SER A 174 1.58 -17.34 -9.83
C SER A 174 2.77 -18.11 -9.25
N ALA A 175 2.53 -19.34 -8.84
CA ALA A 175 3.57 -20.31 -8.52
C ALA A 175 4.35 -20.76 -9.78
N ARG A 176 3.82 -20.49 -10.97
CA ARG A 176 4.44 -20.81 -12.26
C ARG A 176 4.66 -19.53 -13.06
N PRO A 177 5.91 -19.23 -13.47
CA PRO A 177 6.23 -17.98 -14.20
C PRO A 177 5.51 -17.84 -15.54
N GLU A 178 5.10 -18.95 -16.13
CA GLU A 178 4.43 -19.02 -17.43
C GLU A 178 2.91 -18.71 -17.39
N TRP A 179 2.35 -18.44 -16.22
CA TRP A 179 0.90 -18.17 -16.02
C TRP A 179 0.60 -16.70 -15.80
#